data_67b84872ece3c5a8b394333a7039fd60
#
_entry.id   67b84872ece3c5a8b394333a7039fd60
#
_cell.length_a   1.000
_cell.length_b   1.000
_cell.length_c   1.000
_cell.angle_alpha   90.00
_cell.angle_beta   90.00
_cell.angle_gamma   90.00
#
_symmetry.space_group_name_H-M   'P 1'
#
loop_
_entity.id
_entity.type
_entity.pdbx_description
1 polymer ?
#
loop_
_entity_poly.entity_id
_entity_poly.type
_entity_poly.pdbx_seq_one_letter_code
_entity_poly.pdbx_strand_id
1 'polypeptide(L)'
;MTQFTLSQLTAQLGGELIGNDIVITAIAPAARAQAHEITFLANPKYKSEVEHSQAGAIIVAQKAAALFPNRNLIIAADPYLYFAQVARLFHPAPIAQAGIHPTAVIDPTARVPASCEIGANVYIGARTVLGEQCRILPNSVVEHDCTLGSQVVLHPNVTVYHGCTLGERVEIHSGSIIGADGFGLAFAGDHWLKIPQTGAVTLGDDVEIGANTTIDRGAMSDTTIGRGTKIDNLIQIAHNCQIGAHTVIA
;
A
#
# COMPACT_ATOMS: atom_id res chain seq x y z
N MET A 1 -14.87 -13.64 -13.48
CA MET A 1 -14.40 -12.24 -13.67
C MET A 1 -15.34 -11.33 -12.90
N THR A 2 -14.81 -10.38 -12.15
CA THR A 2 -15.63 -9.39 -11.43
C THR A 2 -16.29 -8.47 -12.45
N GLN A 3 -17.58 -8.21 -12.28
CA GLN A 3 -18.34 -7.33 -13.18
C GLN A 3 -19.36 -6.53 -12.38
N PHE A 4 -19.65 -5.33 -12.83
CA PHE A 4 -20.64 -4.45 -12.21
C PHE A 4 -21.46 -3.76 -13.29
N THR A 5 -22.76 -3.51 -13.04
CA THR A 5 -23.49 -2.53 -13.84
C THR A 5 -23.14 -1.11 -13.36
N LEU A 6 -23.37 -0.10 -14.19
CA LEU A 6 -23.14 1.29 -13.80
C LEU A 6 -24.01 1.70 -12.61
N SER A 7 -25.23 1.20 -12.53
CA SER A 7 -26.12 1.40 -11.38
C SER A 7 -25.59 0.76 -10.11
N GLN A 8 -24.93 -0.42 -10.18
CA GLN A 8 -24.28 -1.03 -9.03
C GLN A 8 -23.09 -0.21 -8.55
N LEU A 9 -22.30 0.35 -9.46
CA LEU A 9 -21.20 1.24 -9.10
C LEU A 9 -21.69 2.51 -8.40
N THR A 10 -22.71 3.17 -8.96
CA THR A 10 -23.30 4.38 -8.36
C THR A 10 -24.01 4.09 -7.03
N ALA A 11 -24.63 2.94 -6.88
CA ALA A 11 -25.24 2.52 -5.60
C ALA A 11 -24.19 2.32 -4.49
N GLN A 12 -22.98 1.83 -4.82
CA GLN A 12 -21.92 1.59 -3.85
C GLN A 12 -21.05 2.83 -3.56
N LEU A 13 -20.76 3.62 -4.58
CA LEU A 13 -19.78 4.70 -4.50
C LEU A 13 -20.42 6.11 -4.57
N GLY A 14 -21.73 6.18 -4.78
CA GLY A 14 -22.40 7.45 -5.06
C GLY A 14 -22.26 7.88 -6.51
N GLY A 15 -22.58 9.15 -6.80
CA GLY A 15 -22.58 9.69 -8.14
C GLY A 15 -23.93 9.51 -8.86
N GLU A 16 -24.04 10.04 -10.08
CA GLU A 16 -25.25 10.01 -10.89
C GLU A 16 -24.97 9.30 -12.21
N LEU A 17 -25.82 8.35 -12.58
CA LEU A 17 -25.77 7.66 -13.88
C LEU A 17 -26.54 8.47 -14.93
N ILE A 18 -25.89 8.78 -16.05
CA ILE A 18 -26.53 9.33 -17.25
C ILE A 18 -26.34 8.32 -18.39
N GLY A 19 -27.42 8.00 -19.10
CA GLY A 19 -27.44 7.05 -20.21
C GLY A 19 -27.91 5.65 -19.79
N ASN A 20 -27.47 4.63 -20.52
CA ASN A 20 -27.87 3.26 -20.29
C ASN A 20 -27.11 2.59 -19.16
N ASP A 21 -27.78 1.73 -18.40
CA ASP A 21 -27.15 0.86 -17.41
C ASP A 21 -26.53 -0.35 -18.12
N ILE A 22 -25.23 -0.31 -18.34
CA ILE A 22 -24.46 -1.36 -19.00
C ILE A 22 -23.57 -2.09 -18.02
N VAL A 23 -23.16 -3.31 -18.39
CA VAL A 23 -22.21 -4.11 -17.61
C VAL A 23 -20.78 -3.71 -17.98
N ILE A 24 -19.99 -3.42 -16.96
CA ILE A 24 -18.55 -3.13 -17.05
C ILE A 24 -17.77 -4.30 -16.44
N THR A 25 -16.73 -4.75 -17.11
CA THR A 25 -15.88 -5.88 -16.69
C THR A 25 -14.44 -5.47 -16.35
N ALA A 26 -14.03 -4.23 -16.71
CA ALA A 26 -12.70 -3.72 -16.41
C ALA A 26 -12.65 -2.19 -16.47
N ILE A 27 -11.56 -1.66 -15.93
CA ILE A 27 -11.12 -0.27 -16.11
C ILE A 27 -10.04 -0.22 -17.20
N ALA A 28 -10.01 0.82 -18.01
CA ALA A 28 -8.99 0.98 -19.04
C ALA A 28 -8.61 2.43 -19.32
N PRO A 29 -7.37 2.70 -19.78
CA PRO A 29 -6.99 4.00 -20.32
C PRO A 29 -7.84 4.35 -21.54
N ALA A 30 -8.24 5.62 -21.68
CA ALA A 30 -9.15 6.10 -22.72
C ALA A 30 -8.74 5.65 -24.13
N ALA A 31 -7.44 5.72 -24.44
CA ALA A 31 -6.91 5.36 -25.77
C ALA A 31 -7.12 3.88 -26.16
N ARG A 32 -7.33 2.96 -25.22
CA ARG A 32 -7.43 1.52 -25.48
C ARG A 32 -8.71 0.90 -24.96
N ALA A 33 -9.54 1.68 -24.27
CA ALA A 33 -10.77 1.19 -23.68
C ALA A 33 -11.74 0.64 -24.71
N GLN A 34 -12.43 -0.46 -24.35
CA GLN A 34 -13.43 -1.14 -25.15
C GLN A 34 -14.85 -0.90 -24.60
N ALA A 35 -15.88 -1.33 -25.35
CA ALA A 35 -17.28 -1.10 -25.01
C ALA A 35 -17.75 -1.70 -23.67
N HIS A 36 -17.02 -2.65 -23.10
CA HIS A 36 -17.27 -3.26 -21.80
C HIS A 36 -16.37 -2.71 -20.69
N GLU A 37 -15.64 -1.62 -20.94
CA GLU A 37 -14.71 -1.03 -20.01
C GLU A 37 -15.11 0.41 -19.65
N ILE A 38 -14.67 0.86 -18.49
CA ILE A 38 -14.88 2.22 -17.99
C ILE A 38 -13.59 3.00 -17.95
N THR A 39 -13.63 4.25 -18.36
CA THR A 39 -12.53 5.21 -18.28
C THR A 39 -12.94 6.47 -17.51
N PHE A 40 -12.09 7.46 -17.42
CA PHE A 40 -12.40 8.71 -16.71
C PHE A 40 -11.79 9.94 -17.38
N LEU A 41 -12.34 11.12 -17.09
CA LEU A 41 -11.75 12.42 -17.42
C LEU A 41 -11.62 13.27 -16.15
N ALA A 42 -10.42 13.31 -15.57
CA ALA A 42 -10.09 14.20 -14.46
C ALA A 42 -9.35 15.46 -14.93
N ASN A 43 -8.49 15.35 -15.93
CA ASN A 43 -7.70 16.47 -16.46
C ASN A 43 -8.17 16.85 -17.88
N PRO A 44 -8.59 18.11 -18.13
CA PRO A 44 -9.05 18.57 -19.44
C PRO A 44 -8.05 18.35 -20.59
N LYS A 45 -6.75 18.22 -20.30
CA LYS A 45 -5.72 17.90 -21.28
C LYS A 45 -6.02 16.62 -22.08
N TYR A 46 -6.68 15.65 -21.45
CA TYR A 46 -7.02 14.36 -22.06
C TYR A 46 -8.42 14.32 -22.68
N LYS A 47 -9.09 15.47 -22.79
CA LYS A 47 -10.45 15.56 -23.35
C LYS A 47 -10.55 14.88 -24.72
N SER A 48 -9.67 15.24 -25.65
CA SER A 48 -9.69 14.69 -27.01
C SER A 48 -9.51 13.16 -27.04
N GLU A 49 -8.65 12.61 -26.20
CA GLU A 49 -8.45 11.18 -26.10
C GLU A 49 -9.71 10.47 -25.58
N VAL A 50 -10.36 11.04 -24.56
CA VAL A 50 -11.60 10.49 -23.98
C VAL A 50 -12.78 10.63 -24.96
N GLU A 51 -12.87 11.70 -25.73
CA GLU A 51 -13.91 11.90 -26.79
C GLU A 51 -13.84 10.80 -27.85
N HIS A 52 -12.65 10.37 -28.26
CA HIS A 52 -12.44 9.33 -29.27
C HIS A 52 -12.40 7.90 -28.69
N SER A 53 -12.49 7.77 -27.38
CA SER A 53 -12.45 6.47 -26.69
C SER A 53 -13.65 5.60 -27.05
N GLN A 54 -13.41 4.29 -27.17
CA GLN A 54 -14.43 3.27 -27.33
C GLN A 54 -14.98 2.73 -25.98
N ALA A 55 -14.61 3.36 -24.85
CA ALA A 55 -15.09 2.95 -23.53
C ALA A 55 -16.62 2.91 -23.48
N GLY A 56 -17.19 1.89 -22.84
CA GLY A 56 -18.63 1.78 -22.65
C GLY A 56 -19.20 2.85 -21.72
N ALA A 57 -18.41 3.33 -20.77
CA ALA A 57 -18.77 4.40 -19.85
C ALA A 57 -17.58 5.31 -19.50
N ILE A 58 -17.89 6.55 -19.08
CA ILE A 58 -16.86 7.54 -18.71
C ILE A 58 -17.25 8.16 -17.36
N ILE A 59 -16.30 8.20 -16.43
CA ILE A 59 -16.45 8.93 -15.17
C ILE A 59 -16.01 10.38 -15.41
N VAL A 60 -16.90 11.34 -15.13
CA VAL A 60 -16.65 12.77 -15.39
C VAL A 60 -17.20 13.66 -14.27
N ALA A 61 -16.66 14.86 -14.15
CA ALA A 61 -17.27 15.90 -13.32
C ALA A 61 -18.52 16.48 -14.00
N GLN A 62 -19.49 16.99 -13.25
CA GLN A 62 -20.75 17.59 -13.75
C GLN A 62 -20.52 18.60 -14.89
N LYS A 63 -19.52 19.47 -14.75
CA LYS A 63 -19.18 20.49 -15.76
C LYS A 63 -18.68 19.93 -17.09
N ALA A 64 -18.24 18.69 -17.11
CA ALA A 64 -17.74 18.02 -18.32
C ALA A 64 -18.79 17.13 -19.00
N ALA A 65 -19.94 16.89 -18.38
CA ALA A 65 -20.96 15.99 -18.92
C ALA A 65 -21.44 16.40 -20.32
N ALA A 66 -21.63 17.69 -20.56
CA ALA A 66 -22.07 18.22 -21.86
C ALA A 66 -21.06 17.99 -23.02
N LEU A 67 -19.82 17.63 -22.71
CA LEU A 67 -18.78 17.30 -23.70
C LEU A 67 -18.99 15.92 -24.35
N PHE A 68 -19.79 15.06 -23.70
CA PHE A 68 -19.97 13.66 -24.10
C PHE A 68 -21.44 13.33 -24.33
N PRO A 69 -22.12 14.00 -25.31
CA PRO A 69 -23.52 13.70 -25.63
C PRO A 69 -23.63 12.24 -26.08
N ASN A 70 -24.71 11.59 -25.68
CA ASN A 70 -25.04 10.20 -26.05
C ASN A 70 -24.02 9.13 -25.54
N ARG A 71 -23.21 9.45 -24.54
CA ARG A 71 -22.36 8.47 -23.86
C ARG A 71 -22.97 8.08 -22.51
N ASN A 72 -22.62 6.88 -22.05
CA ASN A 72 -22.95 6.49 -20.67
C ASN A 72 -21.92 7.14 -19.72
N LEU A 73 -22.41 7.90 -18.76
CA LEU A 73 -21.57 8.66 -17.84
C LEU A 73 -21.89 8.31 -16.39
N ILE A 74 -20.86 8.32 -15.57
CA ILE A 74 -21.02 8.46 -14.12
C ILE A 74 -20.51 9.86 -13.74
N ILE A 75 -21.42 10.66 -13.20
CA ILE A 75 -21.08 11.99 -12.71
C ILE A 75 -20.55 11.86 -11.28
N ALA A 76 -19.32 12.29 -11.06
CA ALA A 76 -18.67 12.28 -9.75
C ALA A 76 -18.10 13.65 -9.40
N ALA A 77 -18.08 14.00 -8.12
CA ALA A 77 -17.49 15.26 -7.66
C ALA A 77 -15.98 15.30 -7.94
N ASP A 78 -15.30 14.19 -7.72
CA ASP A 78 -13.90 13.98 -8.09
C ASP A 78 -13.78 12.71 -8.95
N PRO A 79 -13.67 12.84 -10.28
CA PRO A 79 -13.57 11.71 -11.20
C PRO A 79 -12.32 10.84 -10.98
N TYR A 80 -11.21 11.40 -10.48
CA TYR A 80 -10.00 10.63 -10.23
C TYR A 80 -10.13 9.76 -8.99
N LEU A 81 -10.65 10.33 -7.90
CA LEU A 81 -10.96 9.56 -6.70
C LEU A 81 -11.99 8.46 -6.99
N TYR A 82 -13.04 8.78 -7.74
CA TYR A 82 -14.05 7.81 -8.11
C TYR A 82 -13.47 6.66 -8.94
N PHE A 83 -12.62 6.98 -9.91
CA PHE A 83 -11.89 5.98 -10.69
C PHE A 83 -11.04 5.07 -9.79
N ALA A 84 -10.30 5.64 -8.82
CA ALA A 84 -9.51 4.85 -7.88
C ALA A 84 -10.39 3.90 -7.04
N GLN A 85 -11.58 4.33 -6.62
CA GLN A 85 -12.54 3.50 -5.90
C GLN A 85 -13.08 2.36 -6.79
N VAL A 86 -13.43 2.66 -8.04
CA VAL A 86 -13.84 1.65 -9.04
C VAL A 86 -12.71 0.64 -9.28
N ALA A 87 -11.47 1.12 -9.44
CA ALA A 87 -10.30 0.26 -9.61
C ALA A 87 -10.15 -0.75 -8.45
N ARG A 88 -10.36 -0.31 -7.22
CA ARG A 88 -10.31 -1.19 -6.04
C ARG A 88 -11.43 -2.24 -6.02
N LEU A 89 -12.61 -1.94 -6.56
CA LEU A 89 -13.70 -2.93 -6.68
C LEU A 89 -13.35 -4.03 -7.68
N PHE A 90 -12.69 -3.67 -8.79
CA PHE A 90 -12.24 -4.65 -9.79
C PHE A 90 -11.01 -5.43 -9.35
N HIS A 91 -10.14 -4.81 -8.55
CA HIS A 91 -8.88 -5.37 -8.08
C HIS A 91 -8.81 -5.30 -6.54
N PRO A 92 -9.63 -6.08 -5.82
CA PRO A 92 -9.57 -6.12 -4.36
C PRO A 92 -8.21 -6.63 -3.89
N ALA A 93 -7.74 -6.10 -2.77
CA ALA A 93 -6.51 -6.56 -2.15
C ALA A 93 -6.60 -8.08 -1.85
N PRO A 94 -5.52 -8.84 -2.09
CA PRO A 94 -5.48 -10.27 -1.78
C PRO A 94 -5.70 -10.50 -0.29
N ILE A 95 -6.57 -11.45 0.05
CA ILE A 95 -6.84 -11.86 1.43
C ILE A 95 -5.76 -12.87 1.86
N ALA A 96 -5.35 -12.81 3.14
CA ALA A 96 -4.43 -13.77 3.72
C ALA A 96 -4.96 -15.20 3.54
N GLN A 97 -4.12 -16.06 2.97
CA GLN A 97 -4.38 -17.50 2.90
C GLN A 97 -3.74 -18.15 4.12
N ALA A 98 -4.54 -18.33 5.16
CA ALA A 98 -4.09 -18.81 6.46
C ALA A 98 -3.25 -20.08 6.35
N GLY A 99 -2.08 -20.06 6.95
CA GLY A 99 -1.17 -21.21 7.00
C GLY A 99 0.30 -20.79 7.14
N ILE A 100 1.09 -21.72 7.64
CA ILE A 100 2.54 -21.54 7.83
C ILE A 100 3.25 -22.52 6.89
N HIS A 101 4.09 -21.97 6.01
CA HIS A 101 4.87 -22.81 5.10
C HIS A 101 5.88 -23.68 5.88
N PRO A 102 6.08 -24.96 5.52
CA PRO A 102 6.96 -25.88 6.28
C PRO A 102 8.41 -25.43 6.43
N THR A 103 8.91 -24.55 5.56
CA THR A 103 10.28 -24.01 5.64
C THR A 103 10.38 -22.71 6.42
N ALA A 104 9.25 -22.17 6.95
CA ALA A 104 9.30 -21.02 7.83
C ALA A 104 9.89 -21.40 9.19
N VAL A 105 10.66 -20.49 9.77
CA VAL A 105 11.26 -20.63 11.09
C VAL A 105 10.64 -19.60 12.01
N ILE A 106 9.86 -20.06 13.00
CA ILE A 106 9.18 -19.20 13.96
C ILE A 106 9.71 -19.55 15.35
N ASP A 107 10.22 -18.53 16.08
CA ASP A 107 10.65 -18.73 17.46
C ASP A 107 9.47 -19.18 18.34
N PRO A 108 9.65 -20.15 19.25
CA PRO A 108 8.57 -20.66 20.11
C PRO A 108 7.93 -19.60 21.02
N THR A 109 8.59 -18.46 21.26
CA THR A 109 8.05 -17.36 22.06
C THR A 109 7.30 -16.32 21.23
N ALA A 110 7.36 -16.40 19.90
CA ALA A 110 6.60 -15.54 19.01
C ALA A 110 5.10 -15.88 19.03
N ARG A 111 4.25 -14.89 18.80
CA ARG A 111 2.79 -15.05 18.75
C ARG A 111 2.32 -14.78 17.33
N VAL A 112 1.93 -15.82 16.61
CA VAL A 112 1.43 -15.77 15.25
C VAL A 112 0.01 -16.33 15.22
N PRO A 113 -1.02 -15.49 14.99
CA PRO A 113 -2.40 -15.96 14.87
C PRO A 113 -2.58 -16.97 13.72
N ALA A 114 -3.49 -17.92 13.91
CA ALA A 114 -3.79 -18.95 12.92
C ALA A 114 -4.36 -18.39 11.60
N SER A 115 -4.87 -17.16 11.61
CA SER A 115 -5.36 -16.45 10.42
C SER A 115 -4.27 -15.87 9.53
N CYS A 116 -3.00 -15.90 9.95
CA CYS A 116 -1.88 -15.36 9.20
C CYS A 116 -1.44 -16.29 8.06
N GLU A 117 -0.93 -15.68 6.99
CA GLU A 117 -0.23 -16.33 5.87
C GLU A 117 1.28 -16.15 6.05
N ILE A 118 2.01 -17.22 6.32
CA ILE A 118 3.47 -17.21 6.50
C ILE A 118 4.12 -18.00 5.37
N GLY A 119 4.82 -17.29 4.51
CA GLY A 119 5.45 -17.83 3.30
C GLY A 119 6.71 -18.67 3.55
N ALA A 120 7.25 -19.21 2.45
CA ALA A 120 8.46 -20.01 2.50
C ALA A 120 9.66 -19.20 3.01
N ASN A 121 10.51 -19.85 3.83
CA ASN A 121 11.75 -19.30 4.39
C ASN A 121 11.56 -17.98 5.17
N VAL A 122 10.37 -17.68 5.65
CA VAL A 122 10.14 -16.57 6.57
C VAL A 122 10.78 -16.89 7.90
N TYR A 123 11.45 -15.90 8.50
CA TYR A 123 11.93 -15.97 9.88
C TYR A 123 11.14 -15.00 10.76
N ILE A 124 10.62 -15.49 11.90
CA ILE A 124 9.97 -14.67 12.93
C ILE A 124 10.71 -14.91 14.25
N GLY A 125 11.33 -13.86 14.76
CA GLY A 125 12.16 -13.88 15.95
C GLY A 125 11.40 -13.90 17.26
N ALA A 126 12.17 -14.09 18.35
CA ALA A 126 11.66 -14.25 19.70
C ALA A 126 10.78 -13.07 20.17
N ARG A 127 9.71 -13.38 20.88
CA ARG A 127 8.77 -12.43 21.49
C ARG A 127 8.07 -11.47 20.51
N THR A 128 8.23 -11.69 19.21
CA THR A 128 7.51 -10.94 18.17
C THR A 128 6.04 -11.31 18.18
N VAL A 129 5.18 -10.31 18.04
CA VAL A 129 3.72 -10.45 18.05
C VAL A 129 3.14 -9.94 16.73
N LEU A 130 2.40 -10.80 16.04
CA LEU A 130 1.61 -10.44 14.86
C LEU A 130 0.14 -10.28 15.23
N GLY A 131 -0.54 -9.31 14.60
CA GLY A 131 -1.99 -9.22 14.59
C GLY A 131 -2.64 -10.21 13.63
N GLU A 132 -3.97 -10.20 13.58
CA GLU A 132 -4.75 -11.10 12.73
C GLU A 132 -4.55 -10.81 11.24
N GLN A 133 -4.65 -11.87 10.42
CA GLN A 133 -4.65 -11.78 8.95
C GLN A 133 -3.39 -11.13 8.34
N CYS A 134 -2.25 -11.14 9.02
CA CYS A 134 -0.99 -10.72 8.44
C CYS A 134 -0.56 -11.64 7.31
N ARG A 135 0.12 -11.06 6.30
CA ARG A 135 0.70 -11.79 5.17
C ARG A 135 2.19 -11.51 5.14
N ILE A 136 2.98 -12.46 5.59
CA ILE A 136 4.44 -12.39 5.57
C ILE A 136 4.93 -13.27 4.43
N LEU A 137 5.29 -12.63 3.32
CA LEU A 137 5.60 -13.33 2.07
C LEU A 137 7.04 -13.87 2.05
N PRO A 138 7.39 -14.75 1.10
CA PRO A 138 8.62 -15.54 1.16
C PRO A 138 9.91 -14.75 1.39
N ASN A 139 10.83 -15.36 2.13
CA ASN A 139 12.16 -14.86 2.47
C ASN A 139 12.18 -13.57 3.30
N SER A 140 11.05 -13.13 3.85
CA SER A 140 11.00 -11.98 4.75
C SER A 140 11.50 -12.37 6.15
N VAL A 141 12.12 -11.41 6.81
CA VAL A 141 12.69 -11.55 8.16
C VAL A 141 12.03 -10.54 9.08
N VAL A 142 11.47 -11.01 10.18
CA VAL A 142 11.02 -10.16 11.29
C VAL A 142 11.83 -10.59 12.51
N GLU A 143 12.68 -9.71 13.00
CA GLU A 143 13.55 -9.99 14.14
C GLU A 143 12.74 -10.02 15.46
N HIS A 144 13.44 -10.14 16.57
CA HIS A 144 12.85 -10.28 17.90
C HIS A 144 12.21 -8.97 18.41
N ASP A 145 11.27 -9.09 19.35
CA ASP A 145 10.60 -7.98 20.04
C ASP A 145 9.83 -7.02 19.12
N CYS A 146 9.44 -7.45 17.91
CA CYS A 146 8.63 -6.65 17.01
C CYS A 146 7.14 -6.78 17.32
N THR A 147 6.37 -5.73 17.00
CA THR A 147 4.91 -5.75 17.08
C THR A 147 4.34 -5.34 15.72
N LEU A 148 3.56 -6.21 15.10
CA LEU A 148 2.87 -5.95 13.85
C LEU A 148 1.36 -5.96 14.09
N GLY A 149 0.67 -4.89 13.69
CA GLY A 149 -0.78 -4.80 13.74
C GLY A 149 -1.47 -5.78 12.79
N SER A 150 -2.79 -5.81 12.81
CA SER A 150 -3.58 -6.70 11.94
C SER A 150 -3.46 -6.28 10.47
N GLN A 151 -3.54 -7.28 9.59
CA GLN A 151 -3.53 -7.09 8.14
C GLN A 151 -2.25 -6.44 7.59
N VAL A 152 -1.14 -6.57 8.29
CA VAL A 152 0.17 -6.17 7.77
C VAL A 152 0.57 -7.08 6.63
N VAL A 153 1.08 -6.49 5.54
CA VAL A 153 1.62 -7.21 4.38
C VAL A 153 3.10 -6.89 4.23
N LEU A 154 3.94 -7.89 4.42
CA LEU A 154 5.34 -7.82 4.04
C LEU A 154 5.54 -8.58 2.74
N HIS A 155 5.88 -7.86 1.66
CA HIS A 155 6.22 -8.47 0.38
C HIS A 155 7.55 -9.26 0.46
N PRO A 156 7.88 -10.11 -0.53
CA PRO A 156 9.08 -10.95 -0.44
C PRO A 156 10.37 -10.16 -0.18
N ASN A 157 11.25 -10.74 0.65
CA ASN A 157 12.56 -10.18 1.00
C ASN A 157 12.49 -8.86 1.79
N VAL A 158 11.45 -8.59 2.53
CA VAL A 158 11.39 -7.48 3.50
C VAL A 158 12.11 -7.89 4.79
N THR A 159 12.88 -6.95 5.36
CA THR A 159 13.51 -7.15 6.68
C THR A 159 13.01 -6.10 7.67
N VAL A 160 12.49 -6.57 8.80
CA VAL A 160 12.11 -5.74 9.94
C VAL A 160 13.04 -6.08 11.10
N TYR A 161 13.88 -5.15 11.47
CA TYR A 161 14.82 -5.29 12.58
C TYR A 161 14.10 -5.23 13.93
N HIS A 162 14.79 -5.71 14.95
CA HIS A 162 14.26 -5.85 16.31
C HIS A 162 13.66 -4.57 16.91
N GLY A 163 12.64 -4.75 17.72
CA GLY A 163 12.00 -3.71 18.50
C GLY A 163 11.08 -2.79 17.68
N CYS A 164 10.93 -3.00 16.37
CA CYS A 164 10.10 -2.16 15.55
C CYS A 164 8.58 -2.41 15.77
N THR A 165 7.80 -1.35 15.61
CA THR A 165 6.33 -1.41 15.71
C THR A 165 5.71 -0.97 14.37
N LEU A 166 4.85 -1.82 13.81
CA LEU A 166 4.06 -1.55 12.63
C LEU A 166 2.58 -1.53 13.01
N GLY A 167 1.87 -0.48 12.66
CA GLY A 167 0.43 -0.35 12.83
C GLY A 167 -0.38 -1.32 11.97
N GLU A 168 -1.69 -1.17 11.98
CA GLU A 168 -2.58 -2.00 11.18
C GLU A 168 -2.52 -1.65 9.69
N ARG A 169 -2.71 -2.66 8.82
CA ARG A 169 -2.77 -2.49 7.34
C ARG A 169 -1.54 -1.83 6.74
N VAL A 170 -0.40 -1.93 7.42
CA VAL A 170 0.89 -1.51 6.86
C VAL A 170 1.26 -2.45 5.73
N GLU A 171 1.65 -1.88 4.59
CA GLU A 171 2.15 -2.63 3.44
C GLU A 171 3.59 -2.22 3.12
N ILE A 172 4.50 -3.20 3.05
CA ILE A 172 5.92 -2.95 2.78
C ILE A 172 6.34 -3.79 1.58
N HIS A 173 6.80 -3.11 0.52
CA HIS A 173 7.21 -3.74 -0.71
C HIS A 173 8.61 -4.35 -0.65
N SER A 174 8.87 -5.25 -1.60
CA SER A 174 10.04 -6.13 -1.64
C SER A 174 11.37 -5.40 -1.50
N GLY A 175 12.27 -6.00 -0.75
CA GLY A 175 13.64 -5.53 -0.55
C GLY A 175 13.76 -4.35 0.41
N SER A 176 12.67 -3.86 0.99
CA SER A 176 12.71 -2.75 1.94
C SER A 176 13.19 -3.21 3.31
N ILE A 177 13.90 -2.32 4.02
CA ILE A 177 14.52 -2.59 5.30
C ILE A 177 14.03 -1.56 6.31
N ILE A 178 13.45 -2.06 7.39
CA ILE A 178 12.90 -1.24 8.47
C ILE A 178 13.72 -1.45 9.74
N GLY A 179 14.30 -0.37 10.26
CA GLY A 179 15.00 -0.37 11.54
C GLY A 179 16.48 -0.76 11.49
N ALA A 180 17.13 -0.68 10.33
CA ALA A 180 18.59 -0.77 10.27
C ALA A 180 19.25 0.38 11.05
N ASP A 181 20.50 0.19 11.48
CA ASP A 181 21.24 1.23 12.19
C ASP A 181 21.40 2.50 11.36
N GLY A 182 21.13 3.65 11.96
CA GLY A 182 21.48 4.95 11.41
C GLY A 182 22.98 5.17 11.34
N PHE A 183 23.40 6.16 10.57
CA PHE A 183 24.80 6.51 10.35
C PHE A 183 25.34 7.40 11.50
N GLY A 184 25.62 6.78 12.62
CA GLY A 184 26.14 7.42 13.84
C GLY A 184 27.59 7.05 14.11
N LEU A 185 28.53 8.00 13.96
CA LEU A 185 29.97 7.78 14.11
C LEU A 185 30.62 8.92 14.91
N ALA A 186 31.59 8.60 15.76
CA ALA A 186 32.47 9.54 16.46
C ALA A 186 33.92 9.34 16.01
N PHE A 187 34.62 10.41 15.64
CA PHE A 187 36.01 10.32 15.24
C PHE A 187 36.91 10.25 16.48
N ALA A 188 37.71 9.19 16.60
CA ALA A 188 38.61 8.94 17.73
C ALA A 188 40.04 9.39 17.47
N GLY A 189 40.27 10.25 16.47
CA GLY A 189 41.57 10.81 16.13
C GLY A 189 42.23 10.12 14.93
N ASP A 190 42.14 8.81 14.84
CA ASP A 190 42.73 7.98 13.78
C ASP A 190 41.73 7.00 13.16
N HIS A 191 40.55 6.79 13.79
CA HIS A 191 39.51 5.90 13.32
C HIS A 191 38.10 6.39 13.75
N TRP A 192 37.08 5.77 13.17
CA TRP A 192 35.67 6.04 13.48
C TRP A 192 35.11 4.99 14.44
N LEU A 193 34.57 5.45 15.56
CA LEU A 193 33.83 4.62 16.51
C LEU A 193 32.36 4.66 16.16
N LYS A 194 31.74 3.49 15.99
CA LYS A 194 30.28 3.38 15.79
C LYS A 194 29.55 3.73 17.08
N ILE A 195 28.56 4.63 16.96
CA ILE A 195 27.62 4.94 18.05
C ILE A 195 26.47 3.93 17.95
N PRO A 196 26.24 3.10 19.00
CA PRO A 196 25.10 2.17 18.99
C PRO A 196 23.78 2.91 18.79
N GLN A 197 22.95 2.38 17.90
CA GLN A 197 21.62 2.89 17.62
C GLN A 197 20.60 2.09 18.44
N THR A 198 20.04 2.70 19.49
CA THR A 198 19.22 2.01 20.50
C THR A 198 17.73 2.31 20.41
N GLY A 199 17.32 3.23 19.55
CA GLY A 199 15.92 3.45 19.21
C GLY A 199 15.38 2.38 18.25
N ALA A 200 14.16 2.56 17.81
CA ALA A 200 13.47 1.67 16.87
C ALA A 200 12.84 2.47 15.72
N VAL A 201 11.97 1.81 14.93
CA VAL A 201 11.06 2.44 13.98
C VAL A 201 9.63 2.15 14.40
N THR A 202 8.81 3.20 14.39
CA THR A 202 7.36 3.08 14.59
C THR A 202 6.63 3.58 13.36
N LEU A 203 5.86 2.69 12.71
CA LEU A 203 4.97 3.00 11.60
C LEU A 203 3.52 3.03 12.08
N GLY A 204 2.78 4.09 11.77
CA GLY A 204 1.34 4.18 12.04
C GLY A 204 0.51 3.29 11.11
N ASP A 205 -0.79 3.25 11.33
CA ASP A 205 -1.72 2.48 10.49
C ASP A 205 -1.73 2.97 9.03
N ASP A 206 -2.06 2.08 8.10
CA ASP A 206 -2.24 2.39 6.67
C ASP A 206 -1.00 3.00 6.00
N VAL A 207 0.20 2.83 6.57
CA VAL A 207 1.46 3.24 5.95
C VAL A 207 1.82 2.26 4.84
N GLU A 208 2.29 2.81 3.70
CA GLU A 208 2.78 2.01 2.57
C GLU A 208 4.21 2.43 2.23
N ILE A 209 5.09 1.44 2.12
CA ILE A 209 6.51 1.62 1.84
C ILE A 209 6.85 0.94 0.53
N GLY A 210 7.36 1.69 -0.43
CA GLY A 210 7.79 1.22 -1.73
C GLY A 210 9.01 0.29 -1.66
N ALA A 211 9.32 -0.35 -2.78
CA ALA A 211 10.38 -1.35 -2.87
C ALA A 211 11.79 -0.74 -2.66
N ASN A 212 12.67 -1.51 -2.00
CA ASN A 212 14.06 -1.11 -1.73
C ASN A 212 14.19 0.23 -0.98
N THR A 213 13.21 0.61 -0.21
CA THR A 213 13.25 1.77 0.68
C THR A 213 13.85 1.36 2.02
N THR A 214 14.68 2.22 2.60
CA THR A 214 15.30 1.99 3.91
C THR A 214 14.83 3.03 4.91
N ILE A 215 14.45 2.57 6.11
CA ILE A 215 14.06 3.45 7.22
C ILE A 215 14.93 3.09 8.40
N ASP A 216 15.85 3.98 8.75
CA ASP A 216 16.81 3.75 9.83
C ASP A 216 16.15 3.92 11.19
N ARG A 217 16.55 3.10 12.15
CA ARG A 217 16.17 3.27 13.57
C ARG A 217 16.72 4.56 14.14
N GLY A 218 16.06 5.11 15.11
CA GLY A 218 16.61 6.27 15.80
C GLY A 218 17.83 5.95 16.69
N ALA A 219 18.66 6.94 16.91
CA ALA A 219 19.87 6.77 17.69
C ALA A 219 19.58 6.41 19.17
N MET A 220 18.66 7.13 19.82
CA MET A 220 18.23 6.91 21.21
C MET A 220 16.71 7.00 21.36
N SER A 221 16.03 7.65 20.46
CA SER A 221 14.58 7.71 20.34
C SER A 221 14.16 7.22 18.96
N ASP A 222 12.92 6.82 18.78
CA ASP A 222 12.46 6.20 17.54
C ASP A 222 12.42 7.15 16.34
N THR A 223 12.60 6.58 15.15
CA THR A 223 12.15 7.14 13.89
C THR A 223 10.66 6.83 13.75
N THR A 224 9.83 7.84 13.46
CA THR A 224 8.37 7.64 13.40
C THR A 224 7.78 8.09 12.08
N ILE A 225 6.87 7.27 11.55
CA ILE A 225 6.10 7.55 10.33
C ILE A 225 4.63 7.56 10.69
N GLY A 226 3.97 8.70 10.50
CA GLY A 226 2.55 8.89 10.83
C GLY A 226 1.61 8.06 9.93
N ARG A 227 0.42 7.77 10.43
CA ARG A 227 -0.60 6.96 9.75
C ARG A 227 -0.89 7.47 8.33
N GLY A 228 -1.21 6.55 7.42
CA GLY A 228 -1.64 6.87 6.05
C GLY A 228 -0.55 7.45 5.15
N THR A 229 0.69 7.50 5.62
CA THR A 229 1.85 7.99 4.84
C THR A 229 2.18 6.99 3.73
N LYS A 230 2.55 7.50 2.56
CA LYS A 230 2.98 6.73 1.39
C LYS A 230 4.39 7.15 1.01
N ILE A 231 5.31 6.20 0.98
CA ILE A 231 6.72 6.42 0.63
C ILE A 231 7.03 5.57 -0.58
N ASP A 232 7.57 6.19 -1.63
CA ASP A 232 7.87 5.52 -2.90
C ASP A 232 9.10 4.60 -2.78
N ASN A 233 9.45 3.98 -3.90
CA ASN A 233 10.60 3.10 -4.03
C ASN A 233 11.92 3.87 -3.88
N LEU A 234 12.97 3.19 -3.40
CA LEU A 234 14.35 3.74 -3.35
C LEU A 234 14.48 5.02 -2.50
N ILE A 235 13.62 5.19 -1.51
CA ILE A 235 13.72 6.29 -0.55
C ILE A 235 14.56 5.86 0.64
N GLN A 236 15.35 6.79 1.19
CA GLN A 236 16.07 6.60 2.43
C GLN A 236 15.57 7.59 3.48
N ILE A 237 15.05 7.07 4.59
CA ILE A 237 14.64 7.86 5.76
C ILE A 237 15.72 7.66 6.84
N ALA A 238 16.42 8.74 7.16
CA ALA A 238 17.49 8.73 8.16
C ALA A 238 16.94 8.57 9.58
N HIS A 239 17.83 8.23 10.50
CA HIS A 239 17.52 8.06 11.92
C HIS A 239 16.88 9.30 12.54
N ASN A 240 15.98 9.09 13.49
CA ASN A 240 15.26 10.15 14.24
C ASN A 240 14.33 11.05 13.40
N CYS A 241 14.06 10.73 12.14
CA CYS A 241 13.05 11.46 11.37
C CYS A 241 11.67 11.27 11.99
N GLN A 242 10.89 12.36 11.98
CA GLN A 242 9.50 12.40 12.44
C GLN A 242 8.62 12.82 11.27
N ILE A 243 7.97 11.86 10.60
CA ILE A 243 7.12 12.11 9.43
C ILE A 243 5.65 12.13 9.87
N GLY A 244 4.95 13.23 9.53
CA GLY A 244 3.54 13.42 9.89
C GLY A 244 2.60 12.46 9.16
N ALA A 245 1.36 12.39 9.64
CA ALA A 245 0.33 11.56 9.01
C ALA A 245 -0.01 12.05 7.59
N HIS A 246 -0.42 11.10 6.72
CA HIS A 246 -0.87 11.37 5.34
C HIS A 246 0.16 12.09 4.46
N THR A 247 1.44 11.97 4.79
CA THR A 247 2.54 12.49 3.97
C THR A 247 2.76 11.59 2.76
N VAL A 248 3.14 12.17 1.62
CA VAL A 248 3.56 11.45 0.42
C VAL A 248 4.99 11.86 0.09
N ILE A 249 5.87 10.87 -0.09
CA ILE A 249 7.29 11.05 -0.45
C ILE A 249 7.57 10.21 -1.69
N ALA A 250 8.10 10.88 -2.75
CA ALA A 250 8.46 10.25 -4.02
C ALA A 250 9.81 10.79 -4.52
#